data_9e7f9ef026670f705d5928e52d819568
#
_entry.id   9e7f9ef026670f705d5928e52d819568
#
_cell.length_a   1.000
_cell.length_b   1.000
_cell.length_c   1.000
_cell.angle_alpha   90.00
_cell.angle_beta   90.00
_cell.angle_gamma   90.00
#
_symmetry.space_group_name_H-M   'P 1'
#
loop_
_entity.id
_entity.type
_entity.pdbx_description
1 polymer ?
#
loop_
_entity_poly.entity_id
_entity_poly.type
_entity_poly.pdbx_seq_one_letter_code
_entity_poly.pdbx_strand_id
1 'polypeptide(L)'
;MADSVTAEGFVFAWVWLLLLLPLPWLARKLMKAAPDAGMQALRVPWFAMMSESAAGWMKKPLLTALAIIAWCLLVLAAARPQWVGEIETLPVTGRDLLLAVDISGSMDTQDMFLQDKPVNRLAVVKKVAGEFIQGRRGDRVGLVLFGSRAYLQTPLTFDTETTAILLEESEIGLAGRETAIGDAIGLSVKRLREDAASERVLVLLTDGANTSGEVQPMQATEFAAREGLKIYTVGVGADERMVRDFFGSRLVNPSADLDEDTLKAIAERTGGAYFRARDAQAL
;
A
#
# COMPACT_ATOMS: atom_id res chain seq x y z
N MET A 1 0.20 6.52 -26.92
CA MET A 1 -0.84 6.98 -27.84
C MET A 1 -2.05 6.10 -27.64
N ALA A 2 -2.95 6.52 -26.79
CA ALA A 2 -4.39 6.22 -26.75
C ALA A 2 -4.94 7.06 -25.60
N ASP A 3 -5.30 8.30 -25.92
CA ASP A 3 -6.05 9.17 -25.01
C ASP A 3 -7.43 8.53 -24.79
N SER A 4 -7.55 7.75 -23.72
CA SER A 4 -8.86 7.37 -23.19
C SER A 4 -9.36 8.56 -22.36
N VAL A 5 -9.98 9.52 -23.04
CA VAL A 5 -10.85 10.51 -22.40
C VAL A 5 -11.90 9.72 -21.64
N THR A 6 -11.75 9.59 -20.34
CA THR A 6 -12.79 9.08 -19.44
C THR A 6 -13.84 10.16 -19.38
N ALA A 7 -14.86 10.03 -20.25
CA ALA A 7 -16.06 10.88 -20.20
C ALA A 7 -16.75 10.59 -18.86
N GLU A 8 -16.87 11.63 -18.02
CA GLU A 8 -17.81 11.61 -16.90
C GLU A 8 -19.19 11.27 -17.40
N GLY A 9 -19.82 10.27 -16.83
CA GLY A 9 -21.17 9.97 -17.22
C GLY A 9 -21.56 8.50 -17.06
N PHE A 10 -22.73 8.25 -17.55
CA PHE A 10 -23.35 6.93 -17.58
C PHE A 10 -22.73 6.07 -18.70
N VAL A 11 -22.07 4.98 -18.32
CA VAL A 11 -21.37 4.08 -19.25
C VAL A 11 -21.87 2.64 -19.06
N PHE A 12 -22.02 1.92 -20.15
CA PHE A 12 -22.31 0.49 -20.12
C PHE A 12 -20.99 -0.30 -20.17
N ALA A 13 -20.76 -1.20 -19.23
CA ALA A 13 -19.55 -2.03 -19.23
C ALA A 13 -19.51 -2.95 -20.46
N TRP A 14 -20.66 -3.43 -20.94
CA TRP A 14 -20.76 -4.34 -22.07
C TRP A 14 -21.80 -3.87 -23.10
N VAL A 15 -21.49 -2.80 -23.81
CA VAL A 15 -22.36 -2.18 -24.86
C VAL A 15 -22.81 -3.18 -25.92
N TRP A 16 -21.98 -4.14 -26.29
CA TRP A 16 -22.27 -5.15 -27.30
C TRP A 16 -23.46 -6.06 -26.93
N LEU A 17 -23.80 -6.21 -25.65
CA LEU A 17 -24.98 -6.97 -25.21
C LEU A 17 -26.31 -6.32 -25.66
N LEU A 18 -26.33 -5.02 -25.91
CA LEU A 18 -27.51 -4.35 -26.45
C LEU A 18 -27.93 -4.87 -27.84
N LEU A 19 -27.00 -5.49 -28.58
CA LEU A 19 -27.29 -6.16 -29.85
C LEU A 19 -28.24 -7.37 -29.69
N LEU A 20 -28.39 -7.89 -28.47
CA LEU A 20 -29.31 -8.99 -28.18
C LEU A 20 -30.77 -8.52 -28.03
N LEU A 21 -31.04 -7.21 -27.96
CA LEU A 21 -32.42 -6.68 -27.87
C LEU A 21 -33.38 -7.19 -28.96
N PRO A 22 -32.99 -7.24 -30.27
CA PRO A 22 -33.88 -7.73 -31.33
C PRO A 22 -34.01 -9.26 -31.39
N LEU A 23 -33.26 -10.02 -30.57
CA LEU A 23 -33.20 -11.49 -30.64
C LEU A 23 -34.55 -12.18 -30.52
N PRO A 24 -35.47 -11.79 -29.60
CA PRO A 24 -36.79 -12.45 -29.50
C PRO A 24 -37.62 -12.25 -30.75
N TRP A 25 -37.56 -11.08 -31.38
CA TRP A 25 -38.26 -10.80 -32.63
C TRP A 25 -37.67 -11.62 -33.80
N LEU A 26 -36.33 -11.70 -33.88
CA LEU A 26 -35.61 -12.49 -34.88
C LEU A 26 -35.94 -13.98 -34.71
N ALA A 27 -35.94 -14.48 -33.49
CA ALA A 27 -36.28 -15.87 -33.16
C ALA A 27 -37.72 -16.20 -33.61
N ARG A 28 -38.70 -15.32 -33.35
CA ARG A 28 -40.05 -15.50 -33.81
C ARG A 28 -40.19 -15.55 -35.35
N LYS A 29 -39.37 -14.80 -36.06
CA LYS A 29 -39.36 -14.76 -37.53
C LYS A 29 -38.69 -15.99 -38.14
N LEU A 30 -37.65 -16.50 -37.48
CA LEU A 30 -36.87 -17.64 -37.97
C LEU A 30 -37.44 -19.01 -37.55
N MET A 31 -38.05 -19.07 -36.36
CA MET A 31 -38.64 -20.31 -35.87
C MET A 31 -40.03 -20.50 -36.51
N LYS A 32 -40.21 -21.55 -37.29
CA LYS A 32 -41.52 -21.99 -37.74
C LYS A 32 -42.37 -22.32 -36.53
N ALA A 33 -43.65 -21.89 -36.55
CA ALA A 33 -44.59 -22.29 -35.50
C ALA A 33 -44.51 -23.82 -35.32
N ALA A 34 -44.25 -24.26 -34.08
CA ALA A 34 -44.27 -25.67 -33.80
C ALA A 34 -45.65 -26.20 -34.27
N PRO A 35 -45.71 -27.26 -35.06
CA PRO A 35 -46.98 -27.87 -35.37
C PRO A 35 -47.66 -28.18 -34.05
N ASP A 36 -48.93 -27.83 -33.91
CA ASP A 36 -49.73 -28.25 -32.76
C ASP A 36 -49.54 -29.76 -32.65
N ALA A 37 -48.62 -30.16 -31.79
CA ALA A 37 -48.50 -31.55 -31.40
C ALA A 37 -49.82 -31.90 -30.77
N GLY A 38 -50.64 -32.57 -31.58
CA GLY A 38 -51.94 -33.00 -31.16
C GLY A 38 -51.80 -33.65 -29.81
N MET A 39 -52.00 -32.88 -28.75
CA MET A 39 -52.33 -33.47 -27.48
C MET A 39 -53.53 -34.38 -27.78
N GLN A 40 -53.29 -35.67 -27.76
CA GLN A 40 -54.35 -36.64 -27.52
C GLN A 40 -54.91 -36.29 -26.12
N ALA A 41 -55.63 -35.20 -26.04
CA ALA A 41 -56.37 -34.83 -24.85
C ALA A 41 -57.38 -35.94 -24.63
N LEU A 42 -57.20 -36.72 -23.59
CA LEU A 42 -58.25 -37.54 -23.07
C LEU A 42 -59.51 -36.71 -22.99
N ARG A 43 -60.50 -36.96 -23.82
CA ARG A 43 -61.81 -36.31 -23.75
C ARG A 43 -62.48 -36.75 -22.47
N VAL A 44 -62.24 -36.04 -21.39
CA VAL A 44 -63.01 -36.17 -20.15
C VAL A 44 -64.22 -35.30 -20.27
N PRO A 45 -65.46 -35.83 -20.24
CA PRO A 45 -66.70 -35.07 -20.54
C PRO A 45 -66.91 -33.88 -19.60
N TRP A 46 -66.21 -33.82 -18.46
CA TRP A 46 -66.38 -32.78 -17.45
C TRP A 46 -65.47 -31.59 -17.66
N PHE A 47 -64.44 -31.67 -18.51
CA PHE A 47 -63.47 -30.61 -18.71
C PHE A 47 -64.05 -29.42 -19.51
N ALA A 48 -65.14 -29.63 -20.27
CA ALA A 48 -65.73 -28.57 -21.02
C ALA A 48 -66.38 -27.49 -20.13
N MET A 49 -66.85 -27.84 -18.91
CA MET A 49 -67.40 -26.86 -17.96
C MET A 49 -66.35 -26.12 -17.13
N MET A 50 -65.13 -26.66 -17.02
CA MET A 50 -64.01 -26.00 -16.25
C MET A 50 -63.08 -25.19 -17.14
N SER A 51 -63.00 -25.48 -18.45
CA SER A 51 -62.09 -24.80 -19.36
C SER A 51 -62.50 -23.35 -19.70
N GLU A 52 -63.72 -22.97 -19.51
CA GLU A 52 -64.18 -21.59 -19.74
C GLU A 52 -63.75 -20.62 -18.61
N SER A 53 -63.52 -21.12 -17.40
CA SER A 53 -63.09 -20.28 -16.26
C SER A 53 -61.58 -20.06 -16.14
N ALA A 54 -60.75 -20.96 -16.66
CA ALA A 54 -59.29 -20.85 -16.48
C ALA A 54 -58.55 -20.15 -17.66
N ALA A 55 -59.18 -20.03 -18.82
CA ALA A 55 -58.59 -19.46 -20.04
C ALA A 55 -58.74 -17.93 -20.15
N GLY A 56 -59.40 -17.28 -19.18
CA GLY A 56 -59.83 -15.87 -19.28
C GLY A 56 -58.90 -14.84 -18.62
N TRP A 57 -57.86 -15.21 -17.85
CA TRP A 57 -57.23 -14.26 -16.92
C TRP A 57 -56.01 -13.51 -17.43
N MET A 58 -55.38 -13.92 -18.51
CA MET A 58 -54.38 -13.06 -19.14
C MET A 58 -54.52 -13.08 -20.65
N LYS A 59 -54.91 -11.95 -21.22
CA LYS A 59 -54.99 -11.77 -22.70
C LYS A 59 -53.57 -12.05 -23.25
N LYS A 60 -53.49 -12.93 -24.28
CA LYS A 60 -52.20 -13.27 -24.95
C LYS A 60 -51.30 -12.06 -25.26
N PRO A 61 -51.84 -10.86 -25.62
CA PRO A 61 -51.01 -9.68 -25.84
C PRO A 61 -50.34 -9.14 -24.56
N LEU A 62 -50.98 -9.26 -23.40
CA LEU A 62 -50.40 -8.81 -22.11
C LEU A 62 -49.21 -9.69 -21.71
N LEU A 63 -49.32 -11.00 -21.81
CA LEU A 63 -48.20 -11.93 -21.58
C LEU A 63 -47.02 -11.68 -22.50
N THR A 64 -47.28 -11.42 -23.76
CA THR A 64 -46.26 -11.09 -24.75
C THR A 64 -45.58 -9.77 -24.41
N ALA A 65 -46.32 -8.76 -24.01
CA ALA A 65 -45.76 -7.48 -23.58
C ALA A 65 -44.88 -7.63 -22.34
N LEU A 66 -45.34 -8.37 -21.33
CA LEU A 66 -44.53 -8.67 -20.14
C LEU A 66 -43.24 -9.42 -20.46
N ALA A 67 -43.31 -10.41 -21.36
CA ALA A 67 -42.14 -11.15 -21.79
C ALA A 67 -41.09 -10.26 -22.51
N ILE A 68 -41.58 -9.32 -23.35
CA ILE A 68 -40.69 -8.35 -24.03
C ILE A 68 -40.05 -7.40 -23.00
N ILE A 69 -40.83 -6.88 -22.06
CA ILE A 69 -40.33 -6.00 -21.00
C ILE A 69 -39.26 -6.75 -20.15
N ALA A 70 -39.55 -7.98 -19.75
CA ALA A 70 -38.64 -8.80 -18.98
C ALA A 70 -37.32 -9.04 -19.75
N TRP A 71 -37.41 -9.30 -21.06
CA TRP A 71 -36.24 -9.45 -21.91
C TRP A 71 -35.40 -8.17 -21.98
N CYS A 72 -36.04 -7.02 -22.21
CA CYS A 72 -35.35 -5.73 -22.28
C CYS A 72 -34.64 -5.42 -20.94
N LEU A 73 -35.31 -5.65 -19.81
CA LEU A 73 -34.71 -5.45 -18.49
C LEU A 73 -33.53 -6.39 -18.24
N LEU A 74 -33.65 -7.65 -18.69
CA LEU A 74 -32.58 -8.62 -18.55
C LEU A 74 -31.32 -8.21 -19.36
N VAL A 75 -31.52 -7.78 -20.61
CA VAL A 75 -30.43 -7.30 -21.46
C VAL A 75 -29.79 -6.03 -20.87
N LEU A 76 -30.63 -5.11 -20.36
CA LEU A 76 -30.16 -3.88 -19.73
C LEU A 76 -29.33 -4.18 -18.46
N ALA A 77 -29.83 -5.09 -17.62
CA ALA A 77 -29.10 -5.52 -16.43
C ALA A 77 -27.77 -6.22 -16.77
N ALA A 78 -27.77 -7.08 -17.81
CA ALA A 78 -26.57 -7.75 -18.28
C ALA A 78 -25.55 -6.77 -18.87
N ALA A 79 -25.97 -5.67 -19.49
CA ALA A 79 -25.10 -4.61 -20.00
C ALA A 79 -24.36 -3.84 -18.90
N ARG A 80 -24.71 -4.08 -17.61
CA ARG A 80 -24.09 -3.49 -16.39
C ARG A 80 -23.92 -1.97 -16.53
N PRO A 81 -25.01 -1.19 -16.45
CA PRO A 81 -24.94 0.26 -16.42
C PRO A 81 -24.13 0.69 -15.20
N GLN A 82 -23.12 1.55 -15.40
CA GLN A 82 -22.23 2.05 -14.35
C GLN A 82 -22.19 3.57 -14.45
N TRP A 83 -22.21 4.20 -13.29
CA TRP A 83 -21.95 5.64 -13.20
C TRP A 83 -20.47 5.81 -12.91
N VAL A 84 -19.70 6.29 -13.87
CA VAL A 84 -18.28 6.64 -13.68
C VAL A 84 -18.25 8.07 -13.17
N GLY A 85 -17.97 8.24 -11.88
CA GLY A 85 -17.69 9.54 -11.30
C GLY A 85 -16.29 10.02 -11.70
N GLU A 86 -16.03 11.31 -11.46
CA GLU A 86 -14.67 11.84 -11.53
C GLU A 86 -13.75 10.98 -10.66
N ILE A 87 -12.62 10.61 -11.22
CA ILE A 87 -11.50 10.17 -10.39
C ILE A 87 -11.10 11.45 -9.64
N GLU A 88 -11.54 11.62 -8.40
CA GLU A 88 -10.96 12.62 -7.52
C GLU A 88 -9.46 12.30 -7.45
N THR A 89 -8.70 12.93 -8.34
CA THR A 89 -7.27 13.09 -8.10
C THR A 89 -7.18 14.04 -6.92
N LEU A 90 -7.20 13.47 -5.71
CA LEU A 90 -6.81 14.23 -4.53
C LEU A 90 -5.49 14.91 -4.91
N PRO A 91 -5.41 16.25 -4.83
CA PRO A 91 -4.14 16.92 -5.07
C PRO A 91 -3.17 16.31 -4.07
N VAL A 92 -2.29 15.42 -4.57
CA VAL A 92 -1.25 14.79 -3.76
C VAL A 92 -0.21 15.87 -3.49
N THR A 93 -0.53 16.75 -2.56
CA THR A 93 0.42 17.73 -1.99
C THR A 93 1.30 17.08 -0.92
N GLY A 94 1.12 15.79 -0.69
CA GLY A 94 1.91 15.02 0.27
C GLY A 94 3.35 14.82 -0.19
N ARG A 95 4.26 14.75 0.77
CA ARG A 95 5.66 14.41 0.57
C ARG A 95 5.81 12.90 0.46
N ASP A 96 6.81 12.47 -0.30
CA ASP A 96 7.24 11.08 -0.28
C ASP A 96 8.31 10.92 0.80
N LEU A 97 7.97 10.20 1.83
CA LEU A 97 8.80 9.94 2.99
C LEU A 97 9.13 8.46 3.06
N LEU A 98 10.41 8.13 2.96
CA LEU A 98 10.88 6.76 3.15
C LEU A 98 11.66 6.70 4.46
N LEU A 99 11.31 5.77 5.35
CA LEU A 99 12.09 5.49 6.55
C LEU A 99 13.00 4.30 6.25
N ALA A 100 14.31 4.45 6.48
CA ALA A 100 15.25 3.35 6.48
C ALA A 100 15.67 3.07 7.93
N VAL A 101 15.27 1.91 8.44
CA VAL A 101 15.47 1.52 9.84
C VAL A 101 16.47 0.38 9.93
N ASP A 102 17.49 0.59 10.72
CA ASP A 102 18.50 -0.41 11.06
C ASP A 102 17.88 -1.47 12.00
N ILE A 103 18.01 -2.74 11.60
CA ILE A 103 17.62 -3.90 12.39
C ILE A 103 18.80 -4.88 12.56
N SER A 104 20.02 -4.37 12.50
CA SER A 104 21.25 -5.12 12.71
C SER A 104 21.42 -5.57 14.16
N GLY A 105 22.43 -6.37 14.40
CA GLY A 105 22.68 -6.93 15.74
C GLY A 105 23.02 -5.90 16.82
N SER A 106 23.58 -4.73 16.47
CA SER A 106 23.89 -3.64 17.39
C SER A 106 22.64 -3.02 18.03
N MET A 107 21.52 -3.02 17.31
CA MET A 107 20.23 -2.52 17.78
C MET A 107 19.63 -3.31 18.95
N ASP A 108 20.20 -4.47 19.30
CA ASP A 108 19.83 -5.26 20.49
C ASP A 108 20.44 -4.72 21.80
N THR A 109 21.34 -3.75 21.70
CA THR A 109 21.98 -3.15 22.87
C THR A 109 20.96 -2.49 23.79
N GLN A 110 20.95 -2.91 25.08
CA GLN A 110 20.00 -2.40 26.09
C GLN A 110 20.61 -1.20 26.83
N ASP A 111 20.79 -0.10 26.15
CA ASP A 111 21.35 1.14 26.71
C ASP A 111 20.35 2.30 26.75
N MET A 112 19.16 2.10 26.21
CA MET A 112 18.08 3.08 26.14
C MET A 112 17.01 2.83 27.21
N PHE A 113 16.19 3.84 27.51
CA PHE A 113 15.13 3.75 28.50
C PHE A 113 13.78 4.15 27.91
N LEU A 114 12.76 3.37 28.21
CA LEU A 114 11.34 3.67 27.94
C LEU A 114 10.59 3.60 29.27
N GLN A 115 10.01 4.73 29.72
CA GLN A 115 9.29 4.79 31.00
C GLN A 115 10.10 4.17 32.16
N ASP A 116 11.37 4.57 32.28
CA ASP A 116 12.33 4.09 33.30
C ASP A 116 12.69 2.60 33.24
N LYS A 117 12.29 1.89 32.18
CA LYS A 117 12.68 0.51 31.94
C LYS A 117 13.78 0.45 30.89
N PRO A 118 14.87 -0.30 31.14
CA PRO A 118 15.88 -0.51 30.13
C PRO A 118 15.32 -1.35 28.97
N VAL A 119 15.52 -0.87 27.76
CA VAL A 119 15.07 -1.51 26.52
C VAL A 119 16.17 -1.47 25.48
N ASN A 120 16.07 -2.30 24.45
CA ASN A 120 16.99 -2.23 23.32
C ASN A 120 16.68 -1.02 22.41
N ARG A 121 17.66 -0.64 21.60
CA ARG A 121 17.59 0.52 20.72
C ARG A 121 16.43 0.42 19.73
N LEU A 122 16.20 -0.79 19.17
CA LEU A 122 15.12 -1.02 18.21
C LEU A 122 13.74 -0.74 18.84
N ALA A 123 13.51 -1.10 20.11
CA ALA A 123 12.24 -0.84 20.77
C ALA A 123 11.93 0.66 20.89
N VAL A 124 12.97 1.50 21.14
CA VAL A 124 12.81 2.96 21.15
C VAL A 124 12.49 3.47 19.74
N VAL A 125 13.25 3.01 18.74
CA VAL A 125 13.02 3.40 17.34
C VAL A 125 11.63 3.01 16.88
N LYS A 126 11.16 1.80 17.14
CA LYS A 126 9.81 1.34 16.81
C LYS A 126 8.74 2.26 17.38
N LYS A 127 8.86 2.58 18.66
CA LYS A 127 7.87 3.45 19.32
C LYS A 127 7.84 4.84 18.69
N VAL A 128 8.99 5.50 18.59
CA VAL A 128 9.04 6.90 18.15
C VAL A 128 8.81 7.03 16.65
N ALA A 129 9.41 6.15 15.84
CA ALA A 129 9.16 6.13 14.40
C ALA A 129 7.72 5.70 14.08
N GLY A 130 7.11 4.81 14.86
CA GLY A 130 5.70 4.44 14.73
C GLY A 130 4.76 5.64 15.00
N GLU A 131 5.00 6.40 16.07
CA GLU A 131 4.26 7.62 16.38
C GLU A 131 4.46 8.69 15.28
N PHE A 132 5.69 8.83 14.78
CA PHE A 132 6.02 9.72 13.68
C PHE A 132 5.25 9.35 12.40
N ILE A 133 5.24 8.07 12.01
CA ILE A 133 4.51 7.57 10.84
C ILE A 133 3.01 7.87 10.96
N GLN A 134 2.41 7.55 12.11
CA GLN A 134 0.97 7.79 12.36
C GLN A 134 0.59 9.29 12.32
N GLY A 135 1.52 10.17 12.68
CA GLY A 135 1.34 11.62 12.61
C GLY A 135 1.38 12.19 11.19
N ARG A 136 1.80 11.43 10.17
CA ARG A 136 2.00 11.87 8.78
C ARG A 136 0.76 11.68 7.90
N ARG A 137 -0.39 12.12 8.37
CA ARG A 137 -1.62 12.07 7.57
C ARG A 137 -1.50 12.98 6.36
N GLY A 138 -1.66 12.40 5.17
CA GLY A 138 -1.58 13.12 3.90
C GLY A 138 -0.23 13.00 3.19
N ASP A 139 0.83 12.50 3.83
CA ASP A 139 2.08 12.12 3.20
C ASP A 139 2.04 10.63 2.78
N ARG A 140 2.80 10.26 1.74
CA ARG A 140 3.05 8.84 1.44
C ARG A 140 4.27 8.40 2.25
N VAL A 141 4.10 7.34 3.02
CA VAL A 141 5.17 6.80 3.85
C VAL A 141 5.51 5.38 3.41
N GLY A 142 6.80 5.10 3.22
CA GLY A 142 7.31 3.76 2.97
C GLY A 142 8.34 3.36 4.01
N LEU A 143 8.67 2.07 4.09
CA LEU A 143 9.58 1.50 5.06
C LEU A 143 10.60 0.60 4.38
N VAL A 144 11.86 0.91 4.59
CA VAL A 144 13.02 0.07 4.28
C VAL A 144 13.61 -0.44 5.59
N LEU A 145 13.83 -1.74 5.68
CA LEU A 145 14.57 -2.33 6.79
C LEU A 145 15.92 -2.78 6.28
N PHE A 146 16.98 -2.58 7.08
CA PHE A 146 18.32 -2.99 6.68
C PHE A 146 19.14 -3.57 7.84
N GLY A 147 20.06 -4.41 7.49
CA GLY A 147 21.08 -5.06 8.29
C GLY A 147 22.23 -5.38 7.36
N SER A 148 22.65 -6.64 7.22
CA SER A 148 23.63 -7.04 6.20
C SER A 148 23.16 -6.78 4.77
N ARG A 149 21.88 -6.60 4.56
CA ARG A 149 21.21 -6.22 3.29
C ARG A 149 20.05 -5.28 3.56
N ALA A 150 19.69 -4.49 2.55
CA ALA A 150 18.49 -3.65 2.60
C ALA A 150 17.34 -4.26 1.82
N TYR A 151 16.13 -4.16 2.33
CA TYR A 151 14.91 -4.58 1.62
C TYR A 151 13.73 -3.63 1.89
N LEU A 152 12.86 -3.52 0.91
CA LEU A 152 11.66 -2.72 1.01
C LEU A 152 10.58 -3.50 1.77
N GLN A 153 10.25 -3.07 2.98
CA GLN A 153 9.21 -3.68 3.80
C GLN A 153 7.83 -3.19 3.37
N THR A 154 7.70 -1.87 3.14
CA THR A 154 6.45 -1.25 2.69
C THR A 154 6.76 -0.25 1.58
N PRO A 155 6.11 -0.34 0.40
CA PRO A 155 6.21 0.70 -0.61
C PRO A 155 5.55 2.00 -0.11
N LEU A 156 5.78 3.11 -0.82
CA LEU A 156 5.14 4.39 -0.51
C LEU A 156 3.62 4.24 -0.55
N THR A 157 2.97 4.48 0.58
CA THR A 157 1.53 4.36 0.77
C THR A 157 0.98 5.46 1.67
N PHE A 158 -0.28 5.81 1.50
CA PHE A 158 -1.02 6.67 2.45
C PHE A 158 -1.50 5.91 3.69
N ASP A 159 -1.40 4.58 3.69
CA ASP A 159 -1.76 3.73 4.82
C ASP A 159 -0.63 3.73 5.85
N THR A 160 -0.60 4.81 6.64
CA THR A 160 0.39 5.00 7.70
C THR A 160 0.17 4.03 8.86
N GLU A 161 -1.06 3.54 9.08
CA GLU A 161 -1.37 2.58 10.14
C GLU A 161 -0.71 1.22 9.85
N THR A 162 -0.94 0.66 8.66
CA THR A 162 -0.28 -0.60 8.25
C THR A 162 1.24 -0.47 8.24
N THR A 163 1.78 0.67 7.79
CA THR A 163 3.24 0.90 7.81
C THR A 163 3.80 0.90 9.24
N ALA A 164 3.10 1.50 10.18
CA ALA A 164 3.51 1.48 11.60
C ALA A 164 3.42 0.07 12.22
N ILE A 165 2.39 -0.71 11.89
CA ILE A 165 2.26 -2.11 12.33
C ILE A 165 3.43 -2.95 11.79
N LEU A 166 3.78 -2.83 10.51
CA LEU A 166 4.89 -3.58 9.90
C LEU A 166 6.26 -3.18 10.48
N LEU A 167 6.41 -1.92 10.92
CA LEU A 167 7.59 -1.52 11.69
C LEU A 167 7.59 -2.19 13.08
N GLU A 168 6.47 -2.24 13.77
CA GLU A 168 6.37 -2.88 15.09
C GLU A 168 6.64 -4.38 15.03
N GLU A 169 6.25 -5.05 13.96
CA GLU A 169 6.51 -6.48 13.73
C GLU A 169 7.96 -6.80 13.31
N SER A 170 8.78 -5.78 12.97
CA SER A 170 10.16 -6.01 12.56
C SER A 170 10.99 -6.59 13.72
N GLU A 171 11.92 -7.49 13.42
CA GLU A 171 12.76 -8.12 14.43
C GLU A 171 14.25 -7.96 14.10
N ILE A 172 15.08 -7.91 15.14
CA ILE A 172 16.52 -7.81 15.01
C ILE A 172 17.06 -9.01 14.25
N GLY A 173 17.91 -8.74 13.24
CA GLY A 173 18.58 -9.77 12.46
C GLY A 173 17.79 -10.32 11.27
N LEU A 174 16.54 -9.90 11.02
CA LEU A 174 15.79 -10.30 9.82
C LEU A 174 16.53 -9.92 8.51
N ALA A 175 17.25 -8.80 8.51
CA ALA A 175 18.08 -8.36 7.38
C ALA A 175 19.56 -8.76 7.52
N GLY A 176 19.89 -9.62 8.47
CA GLY A 176 21.27 -9.94 8.86
C GLY A 176 21.76 -9.09 10.03
N ARG A 177 22.96 -9.41 10.55
CA ARG A 177 23.47 -8.82 11.79
C ARG A 177 24.42 -7.64 11.60
N GLU A 178 24.96 -7.47 10.40
CA GLU A 178 25.83 -6.35 10.02
C GLU A 178 24.99 -5.16 9.56
N THR A 179 25.64 -4.03 9.21
CA THR A 179 24.96 -2.77 8.89
C THR A 179 25.38 -2.30 7.49
N ALA A 180 24.45 -2.30 6.53
CA ALA A 180 24.67 -1.91 5.14
C ALA A 180 23.97 -0.57 4.83
N ILE A 181 24.51 0.54 5.32
CA ILE A 181 23.98 1.90 5.15
C ILE A 181 23.93 2.29 3.67
N GLY A 182 25.00 2.00 2.92
CA GLY A 182 25.09 2.35 1.51
C GLY A 182 24.00 1.68 0.67
N ASP A 183 23.71 0.40 0.94
CA ASP A 183 22.66 -0.35 0.24
C ASP A 183 21.26 0.18 0.61
N ALA A 184 21.06 0.58 1.88
CA ALA A 184 19.79 1.18 2.33
C ALA A 184 19.52 2.51 1.61
N ILE A 185 20.52 3.38 1.48
CA ILE A 185 20.41 4.63 0.72
C ILE A 185 20.18 4.32 -0.77
N GLY A 186 20.94 3.41 -1.36
CA GLY A 186 20.83 3.03 -2.77
C GLY A 186 19.44 2.49 -3.14
N LEU A 187 18.89 1.59 -2.30
CA LEU A 187 17.55 1.08 -2.46
C LEU A 187 16.51 2.20 -2.34
N SER A 188 16.68 3.10 -1.38
CA SER A 188 15.77 4.23 -1.15
C SER A 188 15.75 5.19 -2.34
N VAL A 189 16.91 5.53 -2.90
CA VAL A 189 17.03 6.35 -4.12
C VAL A 189 16.29 5.69 -5.28
N LYS A 190 16.50 4.37 -5.47
CA LYS A 190 15.81 3.63 -6.54
C LYS A 190 14.30 3.70 -6.41
N ARG A 191 13.75 3.56 -5.19
CA ARG A 191 12.31 3.56 -4.94
C ARG A 191 11.68 4.94 -5.06
N LEU A 192 12.34 5.96 -4.51
CA LEU A 192 11.86 7.33 -4.59
C LEU A 192 11.99 7.97 -5.98
N ARG A 193 12.88 7.44 -6.83
CA ARG A 193 13.02 7.89 -8.20
C ARG A 193 11.88 7.43 -9.11
N GLU A 194 11.27 6.29 -8.83
CA GLU A 194 10.17 5.72 -9.61
C GLU A 194 8.88 6.56 -9.51
N ASP A 195 8.79 7.43 -8.51
CA ASP A 195 7.63 8.27 -8.21
C ASP A 195 7.90 9.76 -8.53
N ALA A 196 6.88 10.44 -9.07
CA ALA A 196 6.99 11.82 -9.54
C ALA A 196 6.62 12.87 -8.47
N ALA A 197 6.87 12.60 -7.18
CA ALA A 197 6.56 13.56 -6.12
C ALA A 197 7.47 14.79 -6.12
N SER A 198 6.94 15.93 -5.66
CA SER A 198 7.65 17.22 -5.62
C SER A 198 8.72 17.29 -4.53
N GLU A 199 8.51 16.64 -3.40
CA GLU A 199 9.47 16.54 -2.29
C GLU A 199 9.69 15.08 -1.91
N ARG A 200 10.94 14.65 -1.95
CA ARG A 200 11.37 13.29 -1.61
C ARG A 200 12.34 13.33 -0.44
N VAL A 201 11.99 12.62 0.61
CA VAL A 201 12.73 12.62 1.88
C VAL A 201 13.05 11.18 2.30
N LEU A 202 14.29 10.94 2.69
CA LEU A 202 14.72 9.73 3.37
C LEU A 202 15.08 10.06 4.82
N VAL A 203 14.54 9.31 5.78
CA VAL A 203 14.97 9.33 7.18
C VAL A 203 15.71 8.04 7.46
N LEU A 204 17.01 8.13 7.71
CA LEU A 204 17.90 7.01 7.98
C LEU A 204 18.14 6.91 9.49
N LEU A 205 17.73 5.82 10.12
CA LEU A 205 17.91 5.54 11.54
C LEU A 205 18.89 4.38 11.71
N THR A 206 19.99 4.61 12.37
CA THR A 206 21.05 3.61 12.63
C THR A 206 21.78 3.89 13.92
N ASP A 207 22.39 2.89 14.51
CA ASP A 207 23.20 2.97 15.73
C ASP A 207 24.67 2.63 15.53
N GLY A 208 25.08 2.33 14.30
CA GLY A 208 26.41 1.85 13.99
C GLY A 208 27.08 2.50 12.78
N ALA A 209 28.28 2.01 12.49
CA ALA A 209 29.01 2.30 11.27
C ALA A 209 28.63 1.31 10.16
N ASN A 210 28.91 1.68 8.91
CA ASN A 210 28.75 0.76 7.79
C ASN A 210 29.75 -0.38 7.85
N THR A 211 29.30 -1.62 8.03
CA THR A 211 30.14 -2.80 8.16
C THR A 211 29.94 -3.81 7.02
N SER A 212 28.90 -3.64 6.22
CA SER A 212 28.51 -4.55 5.14
C SER A 212 27.90 -3.77 3.95
N GLY A 213 27.50 -4.48 2.92
CA GLY A 213 26.84 -3.94 1.73
C GLY A 213 27.76 -3.86 0.51
N GLU A 214 27.14 -3.76 -0.66
CA GLU A 214 27.83 -3.68 -1.95
C GLU A 214 28.19 -2.22 -2.30
N VAL A 215 27.42 -1.25 -1.79
CA VAL A 215 27.55 0.17 -2.09
C VAL A 215 28.15 0.91 -0.90
N GLN A 216 29.18 1.72 -1.14
CA GLN A 216 29.71 2.57 -0.09
C GLN A 216 28.73 3.71 0.26
N PRO A 217 28.54 4.09 1.55
CA PRO A 217 27.58 5.11 1.96
C PRO A 217 27.75 6.43 1.22
N MET A 218 28.98 6.90 1.05
CA MET A 218 29.24 8.17 0.37
C MET A 218 28.94 8.13 -1.13
N GLN A 219 29.13 6.98 -1.80
CA GLN A 219 28.75 6.81 -3.20
C GLN A 219 27.22 6.85 -3.36
N ALA A 220 26.49 6.13 -2.49
CA ALA A 220 25.03 6.17 -2.47
C ALA A 220 24.50 7.59 -2.19
N THR A 221 25.17 8.34 -1.30
CA THR A 221 24.85 9.72 -0.97
C THR A 221 25.01 10.66 -2.17
N GLU A 222 26.08 10.49 -2.97
CA GLU A 222 26.27 11.28 -4.20
C GLU A 222 25.16 11.03 -5.22
N PHE A 223 24.69 9.79 -5.37
CA PHE A 223 23.53 9.49 -6.20
C PHE A 223 22.25 10.14 -5.65
N ALA A 224 22.02 10.05 -4.34
CA ALA A 224 20.88 10.67 -3.67
C ALA A 224 20.86 12.20 -3.90
N ALA A 225 21.99 12.87 -3.74
CA ALA A 225 22.13 14.31 -3.95
C ALA A 225 21.84 14.71 -5.42
N ARG A 226 22.34 13.93 -6.40
CA ARG A 226 22.07 14.17 -7.83
C ARG A 226 20.59 14.03 -8.20
N GLU A 227 19.90 13.10 -7.54
CA GLU A 227 18.45 12.88 -7.73
C GLU A 227 17.60 13.87 -6.91
N GLY A 228 18.21 14.77 -6.16
CA GLY A 228 17.52 15.77 -5.33
C GLY A 228 16.81 15.19 -4.11
N LEU A 229 17.26 14.01 -3.63
CA LEU A 229 16.74 13.38 -2.42
C LEU A 229 17.37 14.00 -1.19
N LYS A 230 16.55 14.49 -0.24
CA LYS A 230 17.02 14.96 1.06
C LYS A 230 17.12 13.79 2.04
N ILE A 231 18.26 13.64 2.70
CA ILE A 231 18.47 12.58 3.70
C ILE A 231 18.63 13.21 5.08
N TYR A 232 17.73 12.86 5.97
CA TYR A 232 17.88 13.12 7.40
C TYR A 232 18.47 11.87 8.04
N THR A 233 19.52 12.04 8.82
CA THR A 233 20.19 10.93 9.50
C THR A 233 19.98 11.04 11.01
N VAL A 234 19.62 9.93 11.63
CA VAL A 234 19.40 9.84 13.07
C VAL A 234 20.30 8.76 13.64
N GLY A 235 21.29 9.19 14.43
CA GLY A 235 22.17 8.28 15.18
C GLY A 235 21.52 7.91 16.51
N VAL A 236 21.27 6.62 16.73
CA VAL A 236 20.59 6.09 17.92
C VAL A 236 21.61 5.53 18.91
N GLY A 237 21.44 5.83 20.21
CA GLY A 237 22.25 5.24 21.28
C GLY A 237 22.56 6.21 22.40
N ALA A 238 22.77 5.67 23.58
CA ALA A 238 23.01 6.44 24.81
C ALA A 238 24.38 7.14 24.81
N ASP A 239 24.46 8.20 25.60
CA ASP A 239 25.73 8.88 25.88
C ASP A 239 26.66 8.04 26.77
N GLU A 240 27.90 8.48 26.85
CA GLU A 240 28.87 7.92 27.79
C GLU A 240 28.36 7.98 29.22
N ARG A 241 28.47 6.87 29.93
CA ARG A 241 28.07 6.79 31.32
C ARG A 241 29.11 6.12 32.20
N MET A 242 29.19 6.58 33.45
CA MET A 242 30.01 5.95 34.47
C MET A 242 29.33 4.68 34.97
N VAL A 243 29.89 3.53 34.66
CA VAL A 243 29.42 2.26 35.21
C VAL A 243 30.32 1.93 36.41
N ARG A 244 29.69 1.72 37.57
CA ARG A 244 30.39 1.19 38.75
C ARG A 244 30.39 -0.33 38.71
N ASP A 245 31.57 -0.88 38.64
CA ASP A 245 31.80 -2.32 38.75
C ASP A 245 32.52 -2.64 40.06
N PHE A 246 32.66 -3.90 40.39
CA PHE A 246 33.33 -4.38 41.61
C PHE A 246 34.75 -3.89 41.76
N PHE A 247 35.42 -3.54 40.66
CA PHE A 247 36.78 -3.07 40.58
C PHE A 247 36.95 -1.54 40.46
N GLY A 248 35.83 -0.77 40.52
CA GLY A 248 35.89 0.68 40.43
C GLY A 248 34.87 1.28 39.47
N SER A 249 35.05 2.58 39.17
CA SER A 249 34.20 3.29 38.20
C SER A 249 34.88 3.34 36.84
N ARG A 250 34.24 2.87 35.79
CA ARG A 250 34.72 2.92 34.40
C ARG A 250 33.76 3.73 33.53
N LEU A 251 34.31 4.63 32.73
CA LEU A 251 33.56 5.30 31.69
C LEU A 251 33.31 4.29 30.54
N VAL A 252 32.09 4.06 30.23
CA VAL A 252 31.65 3.18 29.12
C VAL A 252 30.90 4.03 28.11
N ASN A 253 31.32 4.00 26.85
CA ASN A 253 30.61 4.57 25.74
C ASN A 253 29.85 3.44 25.00
N PRO A 254 28.55 3.27 25.23
CA PRO A 254 27.80 2.21 24.56
C PRO A 254 27.63 2.46 23.07
N SER A 255 27.83 3.68 22.61
CA SER A 255 27.70 4.10 21.20
C SER A 255 29.06 4.33 20.53
N ALA A 256 30.09 3.65 20.97
CA ALA A 256 31.45 3.80 20.41
C ALA A 256 31.52 3.43 18.92
N ASP A 257 30.63 2.56 18.46
CA ASP A 257 30.60 2.08 17.08
C ASP A 257 29.78 2.99 16.15
N LEU A 258 29.13 4.05 16.67
CA LEU A 258 28.37 4.98 15.85
C LEU A 258 29.30 5.95 15.11
N ASP A 259 29.28 5.90 13.78
CA ASP A 259 30.01 6.81 12.91
C ASP A 259 29.21 8.11 12.63
N GLU A 260 29.24 9.01 13.62
CA GLU A 260 28.53 10.29 13.50
C GLU A 260 29.05 11.15 12.36
N ASP A 261 30.35 11.07 12.05
CA ASP A 261 30.97 11.90 11.02
C ASP A 261 30.45 11.51 9.63
N THR A 262 30.35 10.22 9.36
CA THR A 262 29.71 9.72 8.11
C THR A 262 28.24 10.12 8.05
N LEU A 263 27.45 9.98 9.13
CA LEU A 263 26.05 10.35 9.16
C LEU A 263 25.83 11.86 8.94
N LYS A 264 26.65 12.72 9.53
CA LYS A 264 26.65 14.17 9.30
C LYS A 264 26.98 14.50 7.84
N ALA A 265 28.02 13.85 7.28
CA ALA A 265 28.42 14.07 5.89
C ALA A 265 27.32 13.65 4.91
N ILE A 266 26.58 12.55 5.17
CA ILE A 266 25.42 12.11 4.37
C ILE A 266 24.34 13.18 4.38
N ALA A 267 23.95 13.66 5.57
CA ALA A 267 22.91 14.66 5.74
C ALA A 267 23.30 15.99 5.05
N GLU A 268 24.48 16.52 5.30
CA GLU A 268 24.95 17.77 4.74
C GLU A 268 25.01 17.77 3.21
N ARG A 269 25.51 16.68 2.60
CA ARG A 269 25.62 16.56 1.14
C ARG A 269 24.30 16.51 0.41
N THR A 270 23.23 16.06 1.09
CA THR A 270 21.89 15.94 0.52
C THR A 270 20.97 17.09 0.93
N GLY A 271 21.46 18.06 1.70
CA GLY A 271 20.68 19.22 2.19
C GLY A 271 19.69 18.85 3.30
N GLY A 272 19.92 17.75 4.00
CA GLY A 272 19.21 17.33 5.21
C GLY A 272 19.90 17.79 6.48
N ALA A 273 19.65 17.08 7.60
CA ALA A 273 20.24 17.35 8.90
C ALA A 273 20.49 16.04 9.65
N TYR A 274 21.53 16.06 10.51
CA TYR A 274 21.84 14.98 11.44
C TYR A 274 21.21 15.26 12.80
N PHE A 275 20.65 14.22 13.39
CA PHE A 275 20.09 14.23 14.75
C PHE A 275 20.71 13.11 15.58
N ARG A 276 20.91 13.38 16.85
CA ARG A 276 21.38 12.38 17.83
C ARG A 276 20.24 12.03 18.77
N ALA A 277 19.79 10.78 18.73
CA ALA A 277 18.79 10.26 19.64
C ALA A 277 19.47 9.56 20.82
N ARG A 278 19.49 10.23 21.97
CA ARG A 278 20.11 9.76 23.23
C ARG A 278 19.12 9.02 24.12
N ASP A 279 17.84 9.35 23.98
CA ASP A 279 16.70 8.77 24.66
C ASP A 279 15.45 8.85 23.77
N ALA A 280 14.33 8.32 24.27
CA ALA A 280 13.07 8.34 23.53
C ALA A 280 12.46 9.75 23.37
N GLN A 281 12.95 10.76 24.11
CA GLN A 281 12.44 12.15 24.02
C GLN A 281 13.26 12.98 23.03
N ALA A 282 14.52 12.56 22.76
CA ALA A 282 15.41 13.21 21.80
C ALA A 282 15.20 12.72 20.36
N LEU A 283 14.48 11.63 20.15
CA LEU A 283 14.10 11.07 18.86
C LEU A 283 12.79 11.68 18.37
#